data_9776e78af91431dfca676f14d4a53586
#
_entry.id   9776e78af91431dfca676f14d4a53586
#
_cell.length_a   1.000
_cell.length_b   1.000
_cell.length_c   1.000
_cell.angle_alpha   90.00
_cell.angle_beta   90.00
_cell.angle_gamma   90.00
#
_symmetry.space_group_name_H-M   'P 1'
#
loop_
_entity.id
_entity.type
_entity.pdbx_description
1 polymer ?
#
loop_
_entity_poly.entity_id
_entity_poly.type
_entity_poly.pdbx_seq_one_letter_code
_entity_poly.pdbx_strand_id
1 'polypeptide(L)'
;LNCLVLDEADRMLDMGFVDAIREIIQQTPSRRQTLLFSATYPESLEQLTGEFQRNPAQVRIAQSAPENPIEQRFYEIQPEQRFASVLRLLAANRPQPCIAFCHTRQQCQELADYLNKEGISAQALHGDMEQRERDQVLALFANQSCSVLTATDVAARGIDIAGVAAVINVELAADPAAHVHRIGRSGRAGQSGLALSLVAPRELKRLKPIEEAYGELNWQDIERLPERPDRPLIAPMRTLAVAGGRKDKLRPGDLLGALTGEAGLTGDAIGKISISDYQALVAIRRDQAKLALQRLEDGKIKGRRFKVRLI
;
A
#
# COMPACT_ATOMS: atom_id res chain seq x y z
N LEU A 1 -29.67 7.52 9.85
CA LEU A 1 -28.85 6.41 9.33
C LEU A 1 -29.74 5.20 9.06
N ASN A 2 -29.75 4.70 7.82
CA ASN A 2 -30.57 3.55 7.43
C ASN A 2 -29.74 2.27 7.27
N CYS A 3 -28.44 2.42 7.11
CA CYS A 3 -27.50 1.30 6.96
C CYS A 3 -26.20 1.62 7.70
N LEU A 4 -25.71 0.64 8.47
CA LEU A 4 -24.41 0.64 9.11
C LEU A 4 -23.58 -0.47 8.50
N VAL A 5 -22.35 -0.18 8.10
CA VAL A 5 -21.41 -1.16 7.55
C VAL A 5 -20.20 -1.22 8.45
N LEU A 6 -19.87 -2.42 8.90
CA LEU A 6 -18.63 -2.75 9.62
C LEU A 6 -17.77 -3.58 8.66
N ASP A 7 -16.69 -3.01 8.16
CA ASP A 7 -15.76 -3.68 7.26
C ASP A 7 -14.46 -4.02 7.99
N GLU A 8 -13.80 -5.12 7.60
CA GLU A 8 -12.64 -5.69 8.31
C GLU A 8 -12.91 -5.88 9.82
N ALA A 9 -14.07 -6.45 10.17
CA ALA A 9 -14.55 -6.50 11.56
C ALA A 9 -13.64 -7.33 12.49
N ASP A 10 -13.02 -8.41 12.00
CA ASP A 10 -11.99 -9.16 12.72
C ASP A 10 -10.82 -8.26 13.15
N ARG A 11 -10.42 -7.36 12.26
CA ARG A 11 -9.31 -6.43 12.54
C ARG A 11 -9.69 -5.35 13.55
N MET A 12 -10.94 -4.90 13.53
CA MET A 12 -11.41 -3.95 14.54
C MET A 12 -11.37 -4.57 15.95
N LEU A 13 -11.66 -5.88 16.06
CA LEU A 13 -11.54 -6.62 17.31
C LEU A 13 -10.09 -6.75 17.77
N ASP A 14 -9.19 -7.16 16.87
CA ASP A 14 -7.76 -7.30 17.15
C ASP A 14 -7.13 -5.99 17.66
N MET A 15 -7.67 -4.85 17.20
CA MET A 15 -7.23 -3.51 17.62
C MET A 15 -7.86 -3.04 18.95
N GLY A 16 -8.75 -3.83 19.54
CA GLY A 16 -9.45 -3.45 20.77
C GLY A 16 -10.53 -2.38 20.61
N PHE A 17 -11.06 -2.17 19.40
CA PHE A 17 -12.07 -1.13 19.12
C PHE A 17 -13.50 -1.54 19.49
N VAL A 18 -13.69 -2.65 20.19
CA VAL A 18 -15.02 -3.17 20.59
C VAL A 18 -15.86 -2.10 21.28
N ASP A 19 -15.29 -1.42 22.28
CA ASP A 19 -16.04 -0.44 23.07
C ASP A 19 -16.36 0.81 22.24
N ALA A 20 -15.44 1.27 21.39
CA ALA A 20 -15.69 2.38 20.47
C ALA A 20 -16.79 2.04 19.45
N ILE A 21 -16.80 0.81 18.94
CA ILE A 21 -17.86 0.31 18.05
C ILE A 21 -19.20 0.29 18.77
N ARG A 22 -19.26 -0.20 20.01
CA ARG A 22 -20.47 -0.20 20.83
C ARG A 22 -21.01 1.22 21.05
N GLU A 23 -20.13 2.15 21.38
CA GLU A 23 -20.50 3.57 21.59
C GLU A 23 -21.11 4.18 20.32
N ILE A 24 -20.48 3.99 19.17
CA ILE A 24 -20.99 4.46 17.88
C ILE A 24 -22.36 3.84 17.58
N ILE A 25 -22.52 2.53 17.80
CA ILE A 25 -23.75 1.80 17.53
C ILE A 25 -24.91 2.30 18.40
N GLN A 26 -24.65 2.59 19.68
CA GLN A 26 -25.65 3.12 20.61
C GLN A 26 -26.20 4.49 20.17
N GLN A 27 -25.41 5.27 19.44
CA GLN A 27 -25.82 6.56 18.90
C GLN A 27 -26.57 6.46 17.56
N THR A 28 -26.70 5.27 16.99
CA THR A 28 -27.40 5.04 15.72
C THR A 28 -28.83 4.54 15.93
N PRO A 29 -29.78 4.84 14.98
CA PRO A 29 -31.16 4.37 15.11
C PRO A 29 -31.22 2.84 15.24
N SER A 30 -32.11 2.34 16.12
CA SER A 30 -32.30 0.90 16.34
C SER A 30 -32.89 0.19 15.12
N ARG A 31 -33.66 0.90 14.28
CA ARG A 31 -34.20 0.39 13.02
C ARG A 31 -33.25 0.76 11.88
N ARG A 32 -32.31 -0.12 11.61
CA ARG A 32 -31.34 0.01 10.51
C ARG A 32 -30.98 -1.36 9.95
N GLN A 33 -30.42 -1.39 8.76
CA GLN A 33 -29.69 -2.54 8.24
C GLN A 33 -28.27 -2.49 8.81
N THR A 34 -27.75 -3.62 9.30
CA THR A 34 -26.34 -3.71 9.70
C THR A 34 -25.66 -4.78 8.86
N LEU A 35 -24.64 -4.39 8.11
CA LEU A 35 -23.80 -5.26 7.30
C LEU A 35 -22.43 -5.39 7.98
N LEU A 36 -21.94 -6.62 8.05
CA LEU A 36 -20.62 -6.91 8.61
C LEU A 36 -19.83 -7.73 7.58
N PHE A 37 -18.64 -7.25 7.27
CA PHE A 37 -17.69 -7.94 6.40
C PHE A 37 -16.44 -8.29 7.21
N SER A 38 -15.95 -9.52 7.06
CA SER A 38 -14.76 -10.00 7.75
C SER A 38 -14.09 -11.11 6.95
N ALA A 39 -12.77 -11.14 6.96
CA ALA A 39 -11.99 -12.21 6.33
C ALA A 39 -11.98 -13.48 7.19
N THR A 40 -11.97 -13.31 8.52
CA THR A 40 -12.04 -14.40 9.51
C THR A 40 -13.26 -14.22 10.39
N TYR A 41 -13.76 -15.32 11.00
CA TYR A 41 -14.94 -15.26 11.85
C TYR A 41 -14.67 -15.98 13.20
N PRO A 42 -13.80 -15.38 14.06
CA PRO A 42 -13.52 -15.94 15.37
C PRO A 42 -14.73 -15.84 16.30
N GLU A 43 -14.73 -16.64 17.36
CA GLU A 43 -15.83 -16.69 18.35
C GLU A 43 -16.13 -15.31 18.99
N SER A 44 -15.09 -14.51 19.21
CA SER A 44 -15.24 -13.13 19.69
C SER A 44 -16.05 -12.24 18.73
N LEU A 45 -15.91 -12.45 17.42
CA LEU A 45 -16.70 -11.74 16.41
C LEU A 45 -18.14 -12.24 16.40
N GLU A 46 -18.35 -13.53 16.60
CA GLU A 46 -19.70 -14.12 16.69
C GLU A 46 -20.49 -13.55 17.87
N GLN A 47 -19.84 -13.39 19.03
CA GLN A 47 -20.45 -12.75 20.20
C GLN A 47 -20.81 -11.28 19.88
N LEU A 48 -19.90 -10.52 19.26
CA LEU A 48 -20.13 -9.14 18.89
C LEU A 48 -21.28 -8.98 17.88
N THR A 49 -21.38 -9.88 16.91
CA THR A 49 -22.47 -9.85 15.91
C THR A 49 -23.83 -10.10 16.54
N GLY A 50 -23.91 -10.96 17.56
CA GLY A 50 -25.12 -11.21 18.32
C GLY A 50 -25.66 -9.96 19.03
N GLU A 51 -24.78 -9.03 19.43
CA GLU A 51 -25.18 -7.76 20.05
C GLU A 51 -25.75 -6.75 19.03
N PHE A 52 -25.26 -6.75 17.78
CA PHE A 52 -25.51 -5.67 16.81
C PHE A 52 -26.39 -6.04 15.63
N GLN A 53 -26.52 -7.32 15.31
CA GLN A 53 -27.32 -7.81 14.21
C GLN A 53 -28.57 -8.54 14.71
N ARG A 54 -29.65 -8.43 13.95
CA ARG A 54 -30.93 -9.12 14.24
C ARG A 54 -31.20 -10.10 13.13
N ASN A 55 -31.20 -11.40 13.44
CA ASN A 55 -31.41 -12.48 12.46
C ASN A 55 -30.58 -12.29 11.18
N PRO A 56 -29.22 -12.19 11.29
CA PRO A 56 -28.40 -11.93 10.14
C PRO A 56 -28.42 -13.09 9.15
N ALA A 57 -28.53 -12.78 7.87
CA ALA A 57 -28.22 -13.73 6.80
C ALA A 57 -26.69 -13.86 6.72
N GLN A 58 -26.19 -15.07 6.87
CA GLN A 58 -24.76 -15.34 6.80
C GLN A 58 -24.39 -15.90 5.42
N VAL A 59 -23.52 -15.19 4.72
CA VAL A 59 -22.96 -15.64 3.44
C VAL A 59 -21.48 -15.94 3.65
N ARG A 60 -21.09 -17.20 3.51
CA ARG A 60 -19.71 -17.64 3.56
C ARG A 60 -19.25 -17.97 2.14
N ILE A 61 -18.26 -17.24 1.67
CA ILE A 61 -17.58 -17.56 0.42
C ILE A 61 -16.51 -18.58 0.78
N ALA A 62 -16.66 -19.82 0.28
CA ALA A 62 -15.59 -20.81 0.41
C ALA A 62 -14.34 -20.22 -0.25
N GLN A 63 -13.22 -20.21 0.50
CA GLN A 63 -11.92 -19.87 -0.10
C GLN A 63 -11.61 -20.99 -1.10
N SER A 64 -11.97 -20.79 -2.37
CA SER A 64 -11.32 -21.54 -3.44
C SER A 64 -9.83 -21.17 -3.37
N ALA A 65 -8.96 -22.17 -3.51
CA ALA A 65 -7.53 -21.90 -3.65
C ALA A 65 -7.36 -20.77 -4.67
N PRO A 66 -6.58 -19.72 -4.36
CA PRO A 66 -6.41 -18.60 -5.29
C PRO A 66 -5.95 -19.15 -6.63
N GLU A 67 -6.59 -18.74 -7.73
CA GLU A 67 -6.24 -19.18 -9.10
C GLU A 67 -4.75 -18.96 -9.40
N ASN A 68 -4.12 -17.99 -8.72
CA ASN A 68 -2.70 -17.75 -8.75
C ASN A 68 -2.15 -17.70 -7.32
N PRO A 69 -1.48 -18.77 -6.87
CA PRO A 69 -0.88 -18.85 -5.55
C PRO A 69 0.20 -17.77 -5.40
N ILE A 70 0.26 -17.16 -4.22
CA ILE A 70 1.34 -16.25 -3.85
C ILE A 70 2.55 -17.12 -3.52
N GLU A 71 3.63 -16.97 -4.29
CA GLU A 71 4.90 -17.60 -3.98
C GLU A 71 5.46 -16.97 -2.71
N GLN A 72 5.74 -17.78 -1.69
CA GLN A 72 6.33 -17.33 -0.44
C GLN A 72 7.74 -17.86 -0.31
N ARG A 73 8.69 -16.97 0.02
CA ARG A 73 10.08 -17.32 0.30
C ARG A 73 10.50 -16.75 1.65
N PHE A 74 11.23 -17.54 2.43
CA PHE A 74 11.68 -17.18 3.77
C PHE A 74 13.21 -17.15 3.80
N TYR A 75 13.75 -16.16 4.52
CA TYR A 75 15.19 -15.94 4.62
C TYR A 75 15.57 -15.74 6.09
N GLU A 76 16.42 -16.61 6.61
CA GLU A 76 16.98 -16.41 7.94
C GLU A 76 18.02 -15.32 7.91
N ILE A 77 17.97 -14.40 8.89
CA ILE A 77 18.87 -13.24 8.97
C ILE A 77 19.22 -12.92 10.41
N GLN A 78 20.34 -12.21 10.61
CA GLN A 78 20.60 -11.55 11.88
C GLN A 78 19.86 -10.20 11.93
N PRO A 79 19.37 -9.76 13.11
CA PRO A 79 18.61 -8.51 13.24
C PRO A 79 19.29 -7.27 12.64
N GLU A 80 20.62 -7.20 12.75
CA GLU A 80 21.46 -6.08 12.28
C GLU A 80 21.55 -6.03 10.75
N GLN A 81 21.35 -7.16 10.08
CA GLN A 81 21.43 -7.28 8.61
C GLN A 81 20.10 -6.91 7.91
N ARG A 82 19.06 -6.58 8.66
CA ARG A 82 17.68 -6.47 8.15
C ARG A 82 17.54 -5.53 6.94
N PHE A 83 18.09 -4.33 7.01
CA PHE A 83 18.01 -3.36 5.90
C PHE A 83 18.86 -3.79 4.70
N ALA A 84 20.04 -4.30 4.95
CA ALA A 84 20.89 -4.86 3.89
C ALA A 84 20.21 -6.06 3.21
N SER A 85 19.50 -6.90 3.97
CA SER A 85 18.74 -8.03 3.44
C SER A 85 17.57 -7.56 2.57
N VAL A 86 16.84 -6.50 2.96
CA VAL A 86 15.82 -5.89 2.10
C VAL A 86 16.43 -5.41 0.78
N LEU A 87 17.59 -4.77 0.83
CA LEU A 87 18.30 -4.33 -0.36
C LEU A 87 18.67 -5.50 -1.28
N ARG A 88 19.17 -6.62 -0.72
CA ARG A 88 19.44 -7.87 -1.47
C ARG A 88 18.19 -8.43 -2.13
N LEU A 89 17.05 -8.48 -1.41
CA LEU A 89 15.78 -8.92 -1.97
C LEU A 89 15.32 -8.06 -3.15
N LEU A 90 15.44 -6.73 -3.01
CA LEU A 90 15.10 -5.78 -4.07
C LEU A 90 16.07 -5.87 -5.25
N ALA A 91 17.35 -6.12 -4.99
CA ALA A 91 18.36 -6.30 -6.03
C ALA A 91 18.09 -7.54 -6.88
N ALA A 92 17.76 -8.66 -6.22
CA ALA A 92 17.55 -9.94 -6.90
C ALA A 92 16.23 -10.01 -7.68
N ASN A 93 15.13 -9.50 -7.10
CA ASN A 93 13.78 -9.68 -7.65
C ASN A 93 13.26 -8.46 -8.41
N ARG A 94 13.80 -7.27 -8.15
CA ARG A 94 13.41 -5.98 -8.78
C ARG A 94 11.89 -5.73 -8.85
N PRO A 95 11.12 -6.00 -7.79
CA PRO A 95 9.67 -5.89 -7.84
C PRO A 95 9.24 -4.41 -7.87
N GLN A 96 8.34 -4.07 -8.80
CA GLN A 96 7.75 -2.73 -8.90
C GLN A 96 6.26 -2.83 -9.30
N PRO A 97 5.35 -2.27 -8.50
CA PRO A 97 5.55 -1.69 -7.16
C PRO A 97 5.73 -2.77 -6.07
N CYS A 98 6.37 -2.41 -4.94
CA CYS A 98 6.61 -3.29 -3.82
C CYS A 98 6.19 -2.63 -2.49
N ILE A 99 5.63 -3.42 -1.55
CA ILE A 99 5.38 -2.96 -0.17
C ILE A 99 6.32 -3.70 0.77
N ALA A 100 7.02 -2.95 1.64
CA ALA A 100 7.87 -3.49 2.70
C ALA A 100 7.22 -3.20 4.07
N PHE A 101 6.75 -4.25 4.75
CA PHE A 101 6.08 -4.14 6.04
C PHE A 101 7.06 -4.11 7.20
N CYS A 102 7.02 -3.05 8.00
CA CYS A 102 7.81 -2.82 9.20
C CYS A 102 6.92 -2.84 10.45
N HIS A 103 7.50 -3.17 11.61
CA HIS A 103 6.75 -3.15 12.86
C HIS A 103 6.59 -1.75 13.45
N THR A 104 7.60 -0.88 13.31
CA THR A 104 7.58 0.45 13.91
C THR A 104 7.59 1.57 12.87
N ARG A 105 7.05 2.73 13.27
CA ARG A 105 7.05 3.95 12.47
C ARG A 105 8.45 4.44 12.16
N GLN A 106 9.32 4.41 13.17
CA GLN A 106 10.73 4.79 13.03
C GLN A 106 11.43 3.91 11.99
N GLN A 107 11.26 2.59 12.08
CA GLN A 107 11.85 1.64 11.14
C GLN A 107 11.36 1.87 9.70
N CYS A 108 10.07 2.22 9.51
CA CYS A 108 9.55 2.57 8.19
C CYS A 108 10.33 3.74 7.59
N GLN A 109 10.54 4.82 8.37
CA GLN A 109 11.25 5.99 7.89
C GLN A 109 12.74 5.68 7.64
N GLU A 110 13.40 5.03 8.58
CA GLU A 110 14.82 4.67 8.46
C GLU A 110 15.08 3.76 7.26
N LEU A 111 14.20 2.79 7.00
CA LEU A 111 14.30 1.91 5.83
C LEU A 111 14.09 2.67 4.53
N ALA A 112 13.11 3.57 4.45
CA ALA A 112 12.90 4.39 3.26
C ALA A 112 14.11 5.28 2.97
N ASP A 113 14.68 5.91 4.00
CA ASP A 113 15.86 6.74 3.88
C ASP A 113 17.10 5.93 3.45
N TYR A 114 17.27 4.74 4.02
CA TYR A 114 18.33 3.81 3.63
C TYR A 114 18.21 3.42 2.15
N LEU A 115 17.03 3.00 1.71
CA LEU A 115 16.78 2.59 0.32
C LEU A 115 16.99 3.75 -0.67
N ASN A 116 16.59 4.97 -0.32
CA ASN A 116 16.81 6.15 -1.15
C ASN A 116 18.31 6.46 -1.32
N LYS A 117 19.12 6.27 -0.27
CA LYS A 117 20.60 6.42 -0.36
C LYS A 117 21.24 5.37 -1.28
N GLU A 118 20.64 4.18 -1.37
CA GLU A 118 21.08 3.09 -2.25
C GLU A 118 20.46 3.19 -3.67
N GLY A 119 19.82 4.31 -4.01
CA GLY A 119 19.28 4.57 -5.36
C GLY A 119 17.96 3.88 -5.66
N ILE A 120 17.18 3.54 -4.63
CA ILE A 120 15.83 2.96 -4.76
C ILE A 120 14.80 4.02 -4.40
N SER A 121 13.82 4.28 -5.29
CA SER A 121 12.73 5.22 -5.00
C SER A 121 11.80 4.66 -3.93
N ALA A 122 11.96 5.06 -2.68
CA ALA A 122 11.17 4.59 -1.55
C ALA A 122 10.45 5.74 -0.83
N GLN A 123 9.27 5.46 -0.27
CA GLN A 123 8.47 6.36 0.57
C GLN A 123 7.99 5.62 1.81
N ALA A 124 7.97 6.31 2.96
CA ALA A 124 7.44 5.77 4.19
C ALA A 124 5.95 6.13 4.36
N LEU A 125 5.19 5.20 4.98
CA LEU A 125 3.79 5.39 5.33
C LEU A 125 3.54 4.90 6.76
N HIS A 126 3.29 5.81 7.69
CA HIS A 126 3.08 5.47 9.10
C HIS A 126 2.12 6.44 9.82
N GLY A 127 1.73 6.09 11.04
CA GLY A 127 0.68 6.79 11.78
C GLY A 127 1.02 8.21 12.24
N ASP A 128 2.30 8.61 12.29
CA ASP A 128 2.71 9.98 12.71
C ASP A 128 2.57 11.02 11.59
N MET A 129 2.32 10.56 10.36
CA MET A 129 2.14 11.46 9.22
C MET A 129 0.78 12.14 9.27
N GLU A 130 0.75 13.42 8.88
CA GLU A 130 -0.52 14.12 8.64
C GLU A 130 -1.30 13.47 7.49
N GLN A 131 -2.63 13.55 7.53
CA GLN A 131 -3.49 12.93 6.51
C GLN A 131 -3.13 13.38 5.09
N ARG A 132 -2.78 14.64 4.91
CA ARG A 132 -2.37 15.18 3.61
C ARG A 132 -1.08 14.55 3.07
N GLU A 133 -0.12 14.28 3.96
CA GLU A 133 1.14 13.62 3.58
C GLU A 133 0.90 12.16 3.21
N ARG A 134 0.05 11.47 3.99
CA ARG A 134 -0.36 10.10 3.70
C ARG A 134 -1.02 10.00 2.32
N ASP A 135 -1.99 10.88 2.05
CA ASP A 135 -2.69 10.92 0.76
C ASP A 135 -1.71 11.17 -0.41
N GLN A 136 -0.71 12.03 -0.19
CA GLN A 136 0.33 12.28 -1.19
C GLN A 136 1.19 11.04 -1.43
N VAL A 137 1.70 10.39 -0.39
CA VAL A 137 2.53 9.17 -0.50
C VAL A 137 1.75 8.07 -1.22
N LEU A 138 0.49 7.87 -0.86
CA LEU A 138 -0.39 6.90 -1.52
C LEU A 138 -0.62 7.22 -3.00
N ALA A 139 -0.83 8.49 -3.32
CA ALA A 139 -0.97 8.91 -4.71
C ALA A 139 0.31 8.66 -5.53
N LEU A 140 1.49 8.93 -4.94
CA LEU A 140 2.80 8.66 -5.56
C LEU A 140 3.03 7.17 -5.78
N PHE A 141 2.63 6.33 -4.83
CA PHE A 141 2.75 4.89 -4.98
C PHE A 141 1.76 4.34 -6.03
N ALA A 142 0.49 4.75 -5.94
CA ALA A 142 -0.56 4.31 -6.85
C ALA A 142 -0.37 4.77 -8.31
N ASN A 143 0.42 5.83 -8.54
CA ASN A 143 0.74 6.35 -9.87
C ASN A 143 2.14 5.97 -10.36
N GLN A 144 2.80 5.03 -9.66
CA GLN A 144 4.13 4.50 -10.00
C GLN A 144 5.27 5.54 -9.94
N SER A 145 5.11 6.61 -9.17
CA SER A 145 6.19 7.56 -8.86
C SER A 145 7.04 7.17 -7.65
N CYS A 146 6.70 6.06 -7.00
CA CYS A 146 7.42 5.40 -5.92
C CYS A 146 7.53 3.91 -6.22
N SER A 147 8.72 3.32 -6.08
CA SER A 147 8.96 1.89 -6.34
C SER A 147 8.66 1.02 -5.13
N VAL A 148 9.04 1.49 -3.94
CA VAL A 148 8.92 0.77 -2.68
C VAL A 148 8.17 1.63 -1.66
N LEU A 149 7.09 1.10 -1.12
CA LEU A 149 6.38 1.69 0.02
C LEU A 149 6.79 0.95 1.29
N THR A 150 7.48 1.60 2.22
CA THR A 150 7.70 1.05 3.56
C THR A 150 6.52 1.42 4.44
N ALA A 151 5.87 0.46 5.09
CA ALA A 151 4.63 0.73 5.81
C ALA A 151 4.48 -0.10 7.09
N THR A 152 3.80 0.47 8.10
CA THR A 152 3.31 -0.33 9.22
C THR A 152 1.95 -0.96 8.88
N ASP A 153 1.60 -2.09 9.52
CA ASP A 153 0.30 -2.74 9.32
C ASP A 153 -0.87 -1.76 9.48
N VAL A 154 -0.83 -0.94 10.53
CA VAL A 154 -1.89 0.04 10.82
C VAL A 154 -2.04 1.06 9.70
N ALA A 155 -0.93 1.58 9.19
CA ALA A 155 -0.96 2.59 8.14
C ALA A 155 -1.34 2.03 6.77
N ALA A 156 -1.03 0.76 6.51
CA ALA A 156 -1.36 0.07 5.25
C ALA A 156 -2.80 -0.49 5.21
N ARG A 157 -3.54 -0.44 6.32
CA ARG A 157 -4.94 -0.88 6.38
C ARG A 157 -5.89 0.10 5.69
N GLY A 158 -6.98 -0.43 5.15
CA GLY A 158 -8.00 0.37 4.46
C GLY A 158 -7.51 1.07 3.19
N ILE A 159 -6.27 0.80 2.77
CA ILE A 159 -5.73 1.37 1.55
C ILE A 159 -5.99 0.41 0.41
N ASP A 160 -6.65 0.90 -0.62
CA ASP A 160 -6.84 0.16 -1.88
C ASP A 160 -5.53 0.11 -2.68
N ILE A 161 -4.52 -0.55 -2.09
CA ILE A 161 -3.30 -0.91 -2.79
C ILE A 161 -3.40 -2.39 -3.11
N ALA A 162 -3.85 -2.67 -4.30
CA ALA A 162 -3.92 -4.01 -4.84
C ALA A 162 -2.92 -4.18 -5.99
N GLY A 163 -2.49 -5.41 -6.22
CA GLY A 163 -1.68 -5.73 -7.39
C GLY A 163 -0.23 -5.26 -7.32
N VAL A 164 0.37 -5.23 -6.10
CA VAL A 164 1.82 -5.05 -6.02
C VAL A 164 2.55 -6.28 -6.53
N ALA A 165 3.70 -6.05 -7.14
CA ALA A 165 4.53 -7.13 -7.68
C ALA A 165 5.12 -8.03 -6.57
N ALA A 166 5.44 -7.44 -5.42
CA ALA A 166 5.85 -8.20 -4.25
C ALA A 166 5.50 -7.51 -2.93
N VAL A 167 5.39 -8.33 -1.89
CA VAL A 167 5.36 -7.92 -0.49
C VAL A 167 6.65 -8.38 0.17
N ILE A 168 7.32 -7.52 0.92
CA ILE A 168 8.45 -7.86 1.78
C ILE A 168 8.00 -7.73 3.23
N ASN A 169 8.01 -8.84 3.97
CA ASN A 169 7.89 -8.80 5.42
C ASN A 169 9.28 -8.51 5.98
N VAL A 170 9.57 -7.24 6.27
CA VAL A 170 10.83 -6.81 6.91
C VAL A 170 10.96 -7.48 8.28
N GLU A 171 9.83 -7.68 8.95
CA GLU A 171 9.64 -8.53 10.11
C GLU A 171 8.36 -9.36 9.94
N LEU A 172 8.36 -10.58 10.46
CA LEU A 172 7.17 -11.41 10.44
C LEU A 172 6.01 -10.71 11.14
N ALA A 173 4.83 -10.86 10.59
CA ALA A 173 3.60 -10.36 11.21
C ALA A 173 3.44 -10.88 12.65
N ALA A 174 2.75 -10.13 13.48
CA ALA A 174 2.53 -10.50 14.88
C ALA A 174 1.66 -11.77 15.01
N ASP A 175 0.73 -11.93 14.06
CA ASP A 175 -0.24 -13.02 14.01
C ASP A 175 -0.44 -13.52 12.57
N PRO A 176 -1.00 -14.73 12.37
CA PRO A 176 -1.21 -15.31 11.05
C PRO A 176 -2.19 -14.51 10.18
N ALA A 177 -3.22 -13.92 10.77
CA ALA A 177 -4.19 -13.13 10.02
C ALA A 177 -3.54 -11.88 9.42
N ALA A 178 -2.66 -11.21 10.17
CA ALA A 178 -1.85 -10.12 9.66
C ALA A 178 -0.93 -10.56 8.51
N HIS A 179 -0.34 -11.77 8.61
CA HIS A 179 0.47 -12.32 7.52
C HIS A 179 -0.35 -12.48 6.24
N VAL A 180 -1.52 -13.11 6.33
CA VAL A 180 -2.45 -13.28 5.18
C VAL A 180 -2.81 -11.94 4.56
N HIS A 181 -3.16 -10.94 5.37
CA HIS A 181 -3.53 -9.61 4.91
C HIS A 181 -2.38 -8.86 4.22
N ARG A 182 -1.14 -9.06 4.68
CA ARG A 182 0.05 -8.49 4.04
C ARG A 182 0.30 -9.11 2.68
N ILE A 183 0.43 -10.43 2.63
CA ILE A 183 0.75 -11.14 1.38
C ILE A 183 -0.37 -10.99 0.35
N GLY A 184 -1.63 -10.90 0.79
CA GLY A 184 -2.81 -10.65 -0.04
C GLY A 184 -2.83 -9.28 -0.74
N ARG A 185 -1.82 -8.41 -0.53
CA ARG A 185 -1.60 -7.20 -1.36
C ARG A 185 -0.95 -7.55 -2.69
N SER A 186 -0.26 -8.69 -2.79
CA SER A 186 0.33 -9.21 -4.02
C SER A 186 -0.58 -10.24 -4.69
N GLY A 187 -0.38 -10.52 -5.97
CA GLY A 187 -1.05 -11.62 -6.66
C GLY A 187 -2.51 -11.37 -7.03
N ARG A 188 -2.92 -10.14 -7.33
CA ARG A 188 -4.27 -9.83 -7.80
C ARG A 188 -4.35 -9.68 -9.32
N ALA A 189 -5.57 -9.76 -9.87
CA ALA A 189 -5.87 -9.57 -11.30
C ALA A 189 -5.19 -10.58 -12.25
N GLY A 190 -5.07 -11.85 -11.83
CA GLY A 190 -4.53 -12.90 -12.69
C GLY A 190 -3.00 -12.94 -12.77
N GLN A 191 -2.29 -12.14 -11.97
CA GLN A 191 -0.82 -12.18 -11.87
C GLN A 191 -0.40 -12.99 -10.62
N SER A 192 0.70 -13.75 -10.74
CA SER A 192 1.33 -14.43 -9.62
C SER A 192 1.90 -13.40 -8.62
N GLY A 193 1.62 -13.59 -7.34
CA GLY A 193 2.16 -12.76 -6.28
C GLY A 193 3.49 -13.29 -5.74
N LEU A 194 4.30 -12.41 -5.15
CA LEU A 194 5.54 -12.77 -4.47
C LEU A 194 5.55 -12.19 -3.06
N ALA A 195 5.83 -13.04 -2.07
CA ALA A 195 5.99 -12.65 -0.68
C ALA A 195 7.37 -13.11 -0.18
N LEU A 196 8.18 -12.14 0.28
CA LEU A 196 9.55 -12.35 0.75
C LEU A 196 9.60 -12.02 2.24
N SER A 197 9.93 -12.98 3.08
CA SER A 197 9.89 -12.83 4.53
C SER A 197 11.28 -12.96 5.14
N LEU A 198 11.74 -11.92 5.84
CA LEU A 198 12.96 -11.96 6.65
C LEU A 198 12.62 -12.46 8.05
N VAL A 199 13.40 -13.39 8.56
CA VAL A 199 13.14 -14.08 9.82
C VAL A 199 14.38 -13.98 10.70
N ALA A 200 14.29 -13.24 11.79
CA ALA A 200 15.31 -13.23 12.83
C ALA A 200 15.05 -14.33 13.86
N PRO A 201 16.06 -14.81 14.62
CA PRO A 201 15.92 -15.92 15.56
C PRO A 201 14.77 -15.76 16.56
N ARG A 202 14.53 -14.53 17.04
CA ARG A 202 13.42 -14.22 17.96
C ARG A 202 12.02 -14.38 17.34
N GLU A 203 11.93 -14.41 16.01
CA GLU A 203 10.67 -14.49 15.24
C GLU A 203 10.29 -15.91 14.87
N LEU A 204 11.17 -16.90 15.04
CA LEU A 204 10.94 -18.30 14.69
C LEU A 204 9.64 -18.87 15.28
N LYS A 205 9.27 -18.44 16.49
CA LYS A 205 8.01 -18.85 17.14
C LYS A 205 6.75 -18.48 16.36
N ARG A 206 6.83 -17.47 15.49
CA ARG A 206 5.71 -16.99 14.66
C ARG A 206 5.54 -17.78 13.38
N LEU A 207 6.51 -18.64 13.04
CA LEU A 207 6.44 -19.43 11.81
C LEU A 207 5.48 -20.60 11.92
N LYS A 208 5.36 -21.21 13.10
CA LYS A 208 4.54 -22.41 13.29
C LYS A 208 3.10 -22.26 12.77
N PRO A 209 2.36 -21.20 13.09
CA PRO A 209 1.02 -21.01 12.53
C PRO A 209 1.01 -20.74 11.01
N ILE A 210 2.07 -20.17 10.45
CA ILE A 210 2.20 -19.95 9.01
C ILE A 210 2.43 -21.30 8.33
N GLU A 211 3.30 -22.12 8.89
CA GLU A 211 3.60 -23.47 8.42
C GLU A 211 2.38 -24.41 8.49
N GLU A 212 1.59 -24.31 9.56
CA GLU A 212 0.32 -25.02 9.70
C GLU A 212 -0.70 -24.60 8.63
N ALA A 213 -0.71 -23.33 8.22
CA ALA A 213 -1.66 -22.80 7.24
C ALA A 213 -1.24 -23.03 5.78
N TYR A 214 0.06 -22.99 5.49
CA TYR A 214 0.59 -23.00 4.11
C TYR A 214 1.46 -24.22 3.78
N GLY A 215 1.73 -25.10 4.74
CA GLY A 215 2.61 -26.25 4.57
C GLY A 215 4.09 -25.90 4.72
N GLU A 216 4.95 -26.72 4.13
CA GLU A 216 6.41 -26.57 4.22
C GLU A 216 6.87 -25.21 3.68
N LEU A 217 7.68 -24.49 4.49
CA LEU A 217 8.18 -23.18 4.15
C LEU A 217 9.34 -23.25 3.17
N ASN A 218 9.29 -22.44 2.12
CA ASN A 218 10.36 -22.36 1.12
C ASN A 218 11.50 -21.46 1.64
N TRP A 219 12.46 -22.08 2.32
CA TRP A 219 13.65 -21.41 2.82
C TRP A 219 14.68 -21.16 1.73
N GLN A 220 15.21 -19.96 1.70
CA GLN A 220 16.25 -19.52 0.78
C GLN A 220 17.42 -18.91 1.54
N ASP A 221 18.59 -18.95 0.95
CA ASP A 221 19.81 -18.36 1.51
C ASP A 221 19.96 -16.91 1.04
N ILE A 222 19.92 -15.97 1.99
CA ILE A 222 20.02 -14.53 1.71
C ILE A 222 21.42 -14.14 1.17
N GLU A 223 22.46 -14.87 1.56
CA GLU A 223 23.83 -14.57 1.13
C GLU A 223 24.10 -14.94 -0.34
N ARG A 224 23.24 -15.77 -0.95
CA ARG A 224 23.31 -16.05 -2.39
C ARG A 224 22.74 -14.96 -3.26
N LEU A 225 22.04 -14.00 -2.67
CA LEU A 225 21.49 -12.88 -3.40
C LEU A 225 22.52 -11.75 -3.56
N PRO A 226 22.45 -10.97 -4.65
CA PRO A 226 23.36 -9.83 -4.87
C PRO A 226 23.22 -8.82 -3.73
N GLU A 227 24.35 -8.28 -3.26
CA GLU A 227 24.35 -7.31 -2.16
C GLU A 227 23.66 -5.99 -2.53
N ARG A 228 23.79 -5.59 -3.77
CA ARG A 228 23.25 -4.33 -4.30
C ARG A 228 22.68 -4.54 -5.70
N PRO A 229 21.69 -3.74 -6.10
CA PRO A 229 21.20 -3.80 -7.47
C PRO A 229 22.29 -3.33 -8.45
N ASP A 230 22.41 -4.01 -9.59
CA ASP A 230 23.31 -3.66 -10.70
C ASP A 230 23.03 -2.26 -11.28
N ARG A 231 21.80 -1.80 -11.15
CA ARG A 231 21.32 -0.49 -11.55
C ARG A 231 20.24 0.00 -10.58
N PRO A 232 20.08 1.32 -10.39
CA PRO A 232 19.07 1.89 -9.50
C PRO A 232 17.66 1.34 -9.79
N LEU A 233 16.87 1.11 -8.72
CA LEU A 233 15.45 0.75 -8.83
C LEU A 233 14.60 2.00 -8.74
N ILE A 234 14.60 2.76 -9.83
CA ILE A 234 13.95 4.07 -9.91
C ILE A 234 12.53 3.89 -10.43
N ALA A 235 11.57 4.58 -9.81
CA ALA A 235 10.20 4.60 -10.25
C ALA A 235 10.07 5.10 -11.70
N PRO A 236 9.24 4.47 -12.55
CA PRO A 236 9.12 4.82 -13.97
C PRO A 236 8.47 6.18 -14.19
N MET A 237 7.66 6.64 -13.24
CA MET A 237 6.98 7.93 -13.30
C MET A 237 7.61 8.94 -12.34
N ARG A 238 7.27 10.20 -12.53
CA ARG A 238 7.45 11.30 -11.57
C ARG A 238 6.16 12.12 -11.51
N THR A 239 5.85 12.67 -10.35
CA THR A 239 4.61 13.40 -10.17
C THR A 239 4.83 14.91 -10.22
N LEU A 240 4.06 15.58 -11.05
CA LEU A 240 3.87 17.03 -11.00
C LEU A 240 2.74 17.36 -10.03
N ALA A 241 3.03 18.24 -9.08
CA ALA A 241 2.03 18.78 -8.16
C ALA A 241 1.66 20.19 -8.62
N VAL A 242 0.40 20.37 -8.98
CA VAL A 242 -0.19 21.64 -9.41
C VAL A 242 -0.93 22.25 -8.22
N ALA A 243 -0.63 23.49 -7.86
CA ALA A 243 -1.30 24.23 -6.78
C ALA A 243 -2.66 24.76 -7.26
N GLY A 244 -3.57 23.85 -7.60
CA GLY A 244 -4.93 24.09 -8.04
C GLY A 244 -5.72 22.79 -8.07
N GLY A 245 -7.00 22.84 -7.72
CA GLY A 245 -7.82 21.64 -7.56
C GLY A 245 -9.29 21.86 -7.95
N ARG A 246 -10.18 21.08 -7.34
CA ARG A 246 -11.64 21.18 -7.59
C ARG A 246 -12.18 22.57 -7.28
N LYS A 247 -11.65 23.25 -6.25
CA LYS A 247 -12.03 24.63 -5.90
C LYS A 247 -11.68 25.62 -7.01
N ASP A 248 -10.65 25.35 -7.78
CA ASP A 248 -10.27 26.12 -8.98
C ASP A 248 -11.00 25.63 -10.23
N LYS A 249 -11.93 24.68 -10.09
CA LYS A 249 -12.68 24.05 -11.18
C LYS A 249 -11.79 23.31 -12.17
N LEU A 250 -10.63 22.82 -11.72
CA LEU A 250 -9.77 21.93 -12.51
C LEU A 250 -10.38 20.55 -12.64
N ARG A 251 -10.26 19.98 -13.83
CA ARG A 251 -10.66 18.61 -14.18
C ARG A 251 -9.47 17.87 -14.79
N PRO A 252 -9.46 16.52 -14.77
CA PRO A 252 -8.39 15.74 -15.40
C PRO A 252 -8.16 16.11 -16.87
N GLY A 253 -9.23 16.36 -17.63
CA GLY A 253 -9.13 16.77 -19.04
C GLY A 253 -8.44 18.13 -19.26
N ASP A 254 -8.55 19.08 -18.32
CA ASP A 254 -7.86 20.36 -18.43
C ASP A 254 -6.34 20.19 -18.31
N LEU A 255 -5.90 19.30 -17.42
CA LEU A 255 -4.48 18.96 -17.23
C LEU A 255 -3.96 18.15 -18.42
N LEU A 256 -4.73 17.15 -18.85
CA LEU A 256 -4.38 16.37 -20.03
C LEU A 256 -4.22 17.27 -21.26
N GLY A 257 -5.18 18.17 -21.52
CA GLY A 257 -5.13 19.09 -22.65
C GLY A 257 -3.92 20.04 -22.61
N ALA A 258 -3.58 20.59 -21.42
CA ALA A 258 -2.41 21.43 -21.26
C ALA A 258 -1.09 20.66 -21.52
N LEU A 259 -1.04 19.38 -21.10
CA LEU A 259 0.14 18.55 -21.26
C LEU A 259 0.31 18.01 -22.71
N THR A 260 -0.78 17.65 -23.37
CA THR A 260 -0.72 17.11 -24.75
C THR A 260 -0.74 18.19 -25.81
N GLY A 261 -1.44 19.29 -25.57
CA GLY A 261 -1.55 20.42 -26.51
C GLY A 261 -0.32 21.34 -26.44
N GLU A 262 -0.26 22.19 -25.40
CA GLU A 262 0.79 23.20 -25.27
C GLU A 262 2.17 22.57 -24.92
N ALA A 263 2.19 21.53 -24.09
CA ALA A 263 3.43 20.86 -23.70
C ALA A 263 3.92 19.85 -24.74
N GLY A 264 3.07 19.44 -25.68
CA GLY A 264 3.44 18.52 -26.76
C GLY A 264 3.82 17.12 -26.31
N LEU A 265 3.36 16.69 -25.13
CA LEU A 265 3.58 15.33 -24.63
C LEU A 265 2.64 14.34 -25.31
N THR A 266 3.11 13.15 -25.55
CA THR A 266 2.26 12.05 -26.01
C THR A 266 1.38 11.53 -24.87
N GLY A 267 0.17 11.08 -25.17
CA GLY A 267 -0.77 10.62 -24.14
C GLY A 267 -0.24 9.46 -23.29
N ASP A 268 0.62 8.59 -23.86
CA ASP A 268 1.28 7.48 -23.16
C ASP A 268 2.34 7.93 -22.13
N ALA A 269 2.82 9.17 -22.24
CA ALA A 269 3.73 9.76 -21.25
C ALA A 269 3.01 10.26 -20.01
N ILE A 270 1.67 10.35 -20.03
CA ILE A 270 0.83 10.87 -18.95
C ILE A 270 0.13 9.70 -18.28
N GLY A 271 0.46 9.48 -17.02
CA GLY A 271 -0.16 8.45 -16.19
C GLY A 271 -1.38 8.99 -15.40
N LYS A 272 -1.61 8.43 -14.21
CA LYS A 272 -2.75 8.75 -13.37
C LYS A 272 -2.78 10.24 -12.98
N ILE A 273 -3.95 10.85 -13.15
CA ILE A 273 -4.25 12.22 -12.71
C ILE A 273 -5.19 12.12 -11.51
N SER A 274 -4.81 12.72 -10.39
CA SER A 274 -5.61 12.79 -9.17
C SER A 274 -5.84 14.25 -8.79
N ILE A 275 -7.09 14.63 -8.50
CA ILE A 275 -7.45 16.01 -8.16
C ILE A 275 -8.13 16.03 -6.79
N SER A 276 -7.55 16.75 -5.86
CA SER A 276 -8.13 17.12 -4.56
C SER A 276 -8.77 18.51 -4.62
N ASP A 277 -9.22 19.03 -3.51
CA ASP A 277 -9.87 20.35 -3.48
C ASP A 277 -8.92 21.49 -3.88
N TYR A 278 -7.66 21.41 -3.47
CA TYR A 278 -6.67 22.50 -3.63
C TYR A 278 -5.41 22.10 -4.41
N GLN A 279 -5.30 20.84 -4.82
CA GLN A 279 -4.12 20.34 -5.49
C GLN A 279 -4.50 19.30 -6.54
N ALA A 280 -3.75 19.28 -7.64
CA ALA A 280 -3.78 18.18 -8.59
C ALA A 280 -2.39 17.52 -8.68
N LEU A 281 -2.38 16.19 -8.79
CA LEU A 281 -1.19 15.38 -8.97
C LEU A 281 -1.28 14.69 -10.32
N VAL A 282 -0.24 14.80 -11.13
CA VAL A 282 -0.16 14.19 -12.46
C VAL A 282 1.12 13.37 -12.57
N ALA A 283 0.98 12.09 -12.81
CA ALA A 283 2.13 11.24 -13.09
C ALA A 283 2.62 11.46 -14.53
N ILE A 284 3.90 11.68 -14.69
CA ILE A 284 4.55 11.86 -16.00
C ILE A 284 5.68 10.85 -16.10
N ARG A 285 5.84 10.22 -17.25
CA ARG A 285 6.98 9.36 -17.53
C ARG A 285 8.28 10.09 -17.21
N ARG A 286 9.17 9.42 -16.49
CA ARG A 286 10.35 10.04 -15.85
C ARG A 286 11.23 10.82 -16.82
N ASP A 287 11.43 10.30 -18.03
CA ASP A 287 12.25 10.91 -19.08
C ASP A 287 11.67 12.25 -19.59
N GLN A 288 10.35 12.44 -19.45
CA GLN A 288 9.63 13.64 -19.92
C GLN A 288 9.21 14.59 -18.78
N ALA A 289 9.42 14.21 -17.53
CA ALA A 289 8.91 14.98 -16.39
C ALA A 289 9.49 16.39 -16.27
N LYS A 290 10.76 16.60 -16.61
CA LYS A 290 11.39 17.93 -16.60
C LYS A 290 10.80 18.84 -17.69
N LEU A 291 10.61 18.29 -18.90
CA LEU A 291 9.99 19.01 -20.01
C LEU A 291 8.56 19.42 -19.66
N ALA A 292 7.79 18.48 -19.10
CA ALA A 292 6.41 18.74 -18.67
C ALA A 292 6.33 19.82 -17.59
N LEU A 293 7.25 19.81 -16.61
CA LEU A 293 7.33 20.86 -15.59
C LEU A 293 7.54 22.23 -16.23
N GLN A 294 8.59 22.38 -17.03
CA GLN A 294 8.91 23.65 -17.68
C GLN A 294 7.75 24.18 -18.51
N ARG A 295 7.11 23.32 -19.29
CA ARG A 295 5.98 23.72 -20.17
C ARG A 295 4.76 24.15 -19.36
N LEU A 296 4.44 23.52 -18.24
CA LEU A 296 3.33 23.93 -17.37
C LEU A 296 3.64 25.20 -16.57
N GLU A 297 4.91 25.45 -16.21
CA GLU A 297 5.33 26.70 -15.56
C GLU A 297 5.18 27.91 -16.51
N ASP A 298 5.57 27.75 -17.78
CA ASP A 298 5.49 28.79 -18.79
C ASP A 298 4.07 28.93 -19.38
N GLY A 299 3.31 27.86 -19.40
CA GLY A 299 1.99 27.74 -20.02
C GLY A 299 0.81 28.13 -19.14
N LYS A 300 -0.37 27.74 -19.58
CA LYS A 300 -1.65 27.95 -18.86
C LYS A 300 -2.42 26.64 -18.83
N ILE A 301 -3.06 26.36 -17.69
CA ILE A 301 -4.04 25.29 -17.55
C ILE A 301 -5.42 25.98 -17.52
N LYS A 302 -6.28 25.69 -18.50
CA LYS A 302 -7.62 26.31 -18.61
C LYS A 302 -7.56 27.85 -18.60
N GLY A 303 -6.60 28.45 -19.30
CA GLY A 303 -6.43 29.89 -19.38
C GLY A 303 -5.82 30.57 -18.13
N ARG A 304 -5.44 29.80 -17.09
CA ARG A 304 -4.85 30.28 -15.83
C ARG A 304 -3.45 29.74 -15.62
N ARG A 305 -2.58 30.48 -14.95
CA ARG A 305 -1.29 30.02 -14.48
C ARG A 305 -1.42 29.43 -13.08
N PHE A 306 -0.78 28.30 -12.84
CA PHE A 306 -0.70 27.64 -11.55
C PHE A 306 0.77 27.40 -11.19
N LYS A 307 1.08 27.45 -9.90
CA LYS A 307 2.40 27.02 -9.43
C LYS A 307 2.47 25.52 -9.57
N VAL A 308 3.50 25.03 -10.27
CA VAL A 308 3.76 23.61 -10.49
C VAL A 308 5.11 23.26 -9.88
N ARG A 309 5.23 22.06 -9.35
CA ARG A 309 6.49 21.53 -8.84
C ARG A 309 6.59 20.04 -9.09
N LEU A 310 7.81 19.56 -9.24
CA LEU A 310 8.11 18.15 -9.29
C LEU A 310 8.26 17.60 -7.87
N ILE A 311 7.64 16.45 -7.56
CA ILE A 311 7.73 15.77 -6.28
C ILE A 311 8.14 14.30 -6.48
#